data_bf0847c2b635f204d9478e70c9eea5ba
#
_entry.id   bf0847c2b635f204d9478e70c9eea5ba
#
_cell.length_a   1.000
_cell.length_b   1.000
_cell.length_c   1.000
_cell.angle_alpha   90.00
_cell.angle_beta   90.00
_cell.angle_gamma   90.00
#
_symmetry.space_group_name_H-M   'P 1'
#
loop_
_entity.id
_entity.type
_entity.pdbx_description
1 polymer ?
#
loop_
_entity_poly.entity_id
_entity_poly.type
_entity_poly.pdbx_seq_one_letter_code
_entity_poly.pdbx_strand_id
1 'polypeptide(L)'
;MKFLMFTKESCGPCGLVKRYINALKDDRKELIEEVYLEDFSDEPIPEENLALAKKYGVTATPVLVIADDSGELVETFTGGMGITQNIRKLWDKYA
;
A
#
# COMPACT_ATOMS: atom_id res chain seq x y z
N MET A 1 -10.17 -5.44 8.65
CA MET A 1 -8.81 -5.54 8.06
C MET A 1 -8.46 -4.25 7.33
N LYS A 2 -7.23 -3.79 7.47
CA LYS A 2 -6.74 -2.59 6.80
C LYS A 2 -5.77 -2.98 5.69
N PHE A 3 -5.89 -2.32 4.55
CA PHE A 3 -4.99 -2.51 3.40
C PHE A 3 -4.24 -1.20 3.19
N LEU A 4 -2.97 -1.16 3.57
CA LEU A 4 -2.14 0.05 3.50
C LEU A 4 -1.10 -0.13 2.40
N MET A 5 -1.15 0.72 1.38
CA MET A 5 -0.18 0.65 0.29
C MET A 5 0.79 1.82 0.37
N PHE A 6 2.04 1.51 0.67
CA PHE A 6 3.11 2.49 0.78
C PHE A 6 3.72 2.76 -0.59
N THR A 7 3.70 4.00 -1.01
CA THR A 7 4.16 4.41 -2.33
C THR A 7 5.04 5.66 -2.28
N LYS A 8 5.78 5.88 -3.37
CA LYS A 8 6.51 7.11 -3.63
C LYS A 8 6.27 7.53 -5.07
N GLU A 9 6.35 8.82 -5.36
CA GLU A 9 6.13 9.31 -6.72
C GLU A 9 7.27 8.93 -7.67
N SER A 10 8.51 8.97 -7.19
CA SER A 10 9.68 8.55 -7.99
C SER A 10 9.79 7.04 -8.16
N CYS A 11 8.81 6.29 -7.73
CA CYS A 11 8.79 4.83 -7.81
C CYS A 11 8.02 4.39 -9.05
N GLY A 12 8.71 3.89 -10.06
CA GLY A 12 8.09 3.38 -11.29
C GLY A 12 7.10 2.24 -11.04
N PRO A 13 7.49 1.19 -10.29
CA PRO A 13 6.57 0.10 -9.95
C PRO A 13 5.32 0.53 -9.20
N CYS A 14 5.40 1.59 -8.39
CA CYS A 14 4.23 2.13 -7.69
C CYS A 14 3.18 2.62 -8.67
N GLY A 15 3.58 3.32 -9.72
CA GLY A 15 2.66 3.80 -10.75
C GLY A 15 2.00 2.65 -11.50
N LEU A 16 2.72 1.59 -11.79
CA LEU A 16 2.19 0.40 -12.45
C LEU A 16 1.16 -0.31 -11.59
N VAL A 17 1.45 -0.46 -10.30
CA VAL A 17 0.51 -1.06 -9.33
C VAL A 17 -0.78 -0.26 -9.25
N LYS A 18 -0.67 1.06 -9.15
CA LYS A 18 -1.84 1.95 -9.10
C LYS A 18 -2.70 1.81 -10.34
N ARG A 19 -2.10 1.81 -11.53
CA ARG A 19 -2.83 1.65 -12.78
C ARG A 19 -3.53 0.30 -12.85
N TYR A 20 -2.82 -0.76 -12.45
CA TYR A 20 -3.38 -2.11 -12.42
C TYR A 20 -4.61 -2.16 -11.54
N ILE A 21 -4.51 -1.68 -10.31
CA ILE A 21 -5.60 -1.70 -9.35
C ILE A 21 -6.78 -0.84 -9.82
N ASN A 22 -6.51 0.34 -10.35
CA ASN A 22 -7.55 1.24 -10.85
C ASN A 22 -8.28 0.66 -12.07
N ALA A 23 -7.62 -0.18 -12.85
CA ALA A 23 -8.22 -0.84 -14.01
C ALA A 23 -9.09 -2.04 -13.62
N LEU A 24 -8.97 -2.55 -12.41
CA LEU A 24 -9.80 -3.65 -11.94
C LEU A 24 -11.23 -3.19 -11.72
N LYS A 25 -12.19 -3.98 -12.21
CA LYS A 25 -13.62 -3.74 -11.99
C LYS A 25 -14.07 -4.40 -10.68
N ASP A 26 -13.37 -4.05 -9.61
CA ASP A 26 -13.63 -4.62 -8.29
C ASP A 26 -13.69 -3.47 -7.28
N ASP A 27 -14.87 -3.29 -6.67
CA ASP A 27 -15.09 -2.19 -5.73
C ASP A 27 -14.23 -2.30 -4.48
N ARG A 28 -13.70 -3.49 -4.19
CA ARG A 28 -12.81 -3.69 -3.04
C ARG A 28 -11.50 -2.92 -3.15
N LYS A 29 -11.16 -2.42 -4.33
CA LYS A 29 -9.98 -1.54 -4.50
C LYS A 29 -10.08 -0.27 -3.65
N GLU A 30 -11.28 0.15 -3.29
CA GLU A 30 -11.51 1.31 -2.43
C GLU A 30 -11.10 1.05 -0.97
N LEU A 31 -10.91 -0.21 -0.59
CA LEU A 31 -10.41 -0.57 0.73
C LEU A 31 -8.94 -0.24 0.93
N ILE A 32 -8.21 -0.01 -0.16
CA ILE A 32 -6.79 0.30 -0.10
C ILE A 32 -6.60 1.76 0.27
N GLU A 33 -5.86 2.00 1.35
CA GLU A 33 -5.40 3.32 1.74
C GLU A 33 -3.98 3.52 1.24
N GLU A 34 -3.76 4.55 0.43
CA GLU A 34 -2.41 4.89 -0.01
C GLU A 34 -1.70 5.68 1.07
N VAL A 35 -0.51 5.20 1.46
CA VAL A 35 0.36 5.87 2.41
C VAL A 35 1.56 6.42 1.65
N TYR A 36 1.59 7.71 1.44
CA TYR A 36 2.56 8.38 0.59
C TYR A 36 3.82 8.72 1.39
N LEU A 37 4.97 8.32 0.88
CA LEU A 37 6.24 8.44 1.60
C LEU A 37 7.25 9.40 0.95
N GLU A 38 6.83 10.17 -0.05
CA GLU A 38 7.73 11.10 -0.71
C GLU A 38 7.11 12.47 -0.86
N ASP A 39 7.92 13.49 -0.60
CA ASP A 39 7.52 14.89 -0.70
C ASP A 39 7.99 15.45 -2.05
N PHE A 40 7.05 15.87 -2.89
CA PHE A 40 7.32 16.50 -4.21
C PHE A 40 6.98 17.96 -4.28
N SER A 41 6.28 18.44 -3.31
CA SER A 41 5.94 19.85 -3.18
C SER A 41 6.68 20.37 -1.98
N ASP A 42 6.53 21.64 -1.68
CA ASP A 42 7.08 22.21 -0.46
C ASP A 42 6.35 21.72 0.80
N GLU A 43 5.44 20.76 0.64
CA GLU A 43 4.71 20.18 1.75
C GLU A 43 5.44 18.95 2.29
N PRO A 44 5.70 18.88 3.59
CA PRO A 44 6.38 17.72 4.17
C PRO A 44 5.47 16.47 4.15
N ILE A 45 6.11 15.31 4.14
CA ILE A 45 5.40 14.05 4.30
C ILE A 45 4.67 14.06 5.65
N PRO A 46 3.38 13.69 5.70
CA PRO A 46 2.68 13.60 6.98
C PRO A 46 3.41 12.71 7.98
N GLU A 47 3.56 13.18 9.20
CA GLU A 47 4.26 12.42 10.25
C GLU A 47 3.62 11.06 10.49
N GLU A 48 2.29 10.98 10.39
CA GLU A 48 1.55 9.73 10.53
C GLU A 48 1.96 8.69 9.48
N ASN A 49 2.27 9.13 8.25
CA ASN A 49 2.73 8.23 7.19
C ASN A 49 4.12 7.68 7.51
N LEU A 50 5.02 8.52 7.99
CA LEU A 50 6.35 8.11 8.41
C LEU A 50 6.29 7.16 9.61
N ALA A 51 5.39 7.44 10.55
CA ALA A 51 5.20 6.60 11.72
C ALA A 51 4.68 5.21 11.33
N LEU A 52 3.75 5.13 10.38
CA LEU A 52 3.24 3.87 9.87
C LEU A 52 4.33 3.06 9.17
N ALA A 53 5.14 3.72 8.35
CA ALA A 53 6.25 3.06 7.66
C ALA A 53 7.23 2.46 8.66
N LYS A 54 7.55 3.20 9.72
CA LYS A 54 8.44 2.73 10.78
C LYS A 54 7.81 1.57 11.55
N LYS A 55 6.52 1.68 11.86
CA LYS A 55 5.78 0.65 12.61
C LYS A 55 5.82 -0.69 11.89
N TYR A 56 5.65 -0.68 10.57
CA TYR A 56 5.57 -1.91 9.77
C TYR A 56 6.88 -2.28 9.09
N GLY A 57 7.96 -1.55 9.38
CA GLY A 57 9.29 -1.86 8.83
C GLY A 57 9.40 -1.65 7.32
N VAL A 58 8.66 -0.71 6.77
CA VAL A 58 8.68 -0.41 5.34
C VAL A 58 9.94 0.36 4.98
N THR A 59 10.80 -0.25 4.16
CA THR A 59 12.07 0.34 3.72
C THR A 59 12.16 0.52 2.20
N ALA A 60 11.17 0.01 1.47
CA ALA A 60 11.12 0.08 0.02
C ALA A 60 9.68 0.35 -0.42
N THR A 61 9.47 0.64 -1.70
CA THR A 61 8.14 0.83 -2.28
C THR A 61 8.06 0.16 -3.65
N PRO A 62 6.88 -0.29 -4.09
CA PRO A 62 5.64 -0.33 -3.33
C PRO A 62 5.63 -1.47 -2.30
N VAL A 63 4.97 -1.26 -1.18
CA VAL A 63 4.71 -2.30 -0.18
C VAL A 63 3.24 -2.25 0.19
N LEU A 64 2.59 -3.40 0.17
CA LEU A 64 1.23 -3.54 0.67
C LEU A 64 1.28 -4.20 2.04
N VAL A 65 0.76 -3.52 3.04
CA VAL A 65 0.65 -4.01 4.40
C VAL A 65 -0.79 -4.35 4.68
N ILE A 66 -1.03 -5.56 5.20
CA ILE A 66 -2.33 -5.96 5.69
C ILE A 66 -2.26 -5.98 7.21
N ALA A 67 -3.07 -5.17 7.84
CA ALA A 67 -3.14 -5.05 9.28
C ALA A 67 -4.55 -5.36 9.77
N ASP A 68 -4.66 -5.86 10.98
CA ASP A 68 -5.97 -6.09 11.59
C ASP A 68 -6.55 -4.77 12.14
N ASP A 69 -7.76 -4.85 12.69
CA ASP A 69 -8.45 -3.66 13.19
C ASP A 69 -7.76 -3.02 14.40
N SER A 70 -6.90 -3.77 15.09
CA SER A 70 -6.10 -3.24 16.19
C SER A 70 -4.80 -2.59 15.70
N GLY A 71 -4.48 -2.72 14.41
CA GLY A 71 -3.28 -2.18 13.81
C GLY A 71 -2.08 -3.12 13.82
N GLU A 72 -2.29 -4.39 14.16
CA GLU A 72 -1.23 -5.38 14.14
C GLU A 72 -0.98 -5.93 12.75
N LEU A 73 0.28 -6.15 12.42
CA LEU A 73 0.69 -6.68 11.12
C LEU A 73 0.20 -8.10 10.92
N VAL A 74 -0.47 -8.36 9.79
CA VAL A 74 -0.91 -9.68 9.39
C VAL A 74 -0.04 -10.24 8.27
N GLU A 75 0.10 -9.51 7.17
CA GLU A 75 0.95 -9.89 6.03
C GLU A 75 1.51 -8.67 5.35
N THR A 76 2.66 -8.82 4.66
CA THR A 76 3.24 -7.78 3.81
C THR A 76 3.61 -8.35 2.45
N PHE A 77 3.49 -7.51 1.42
CA PHE A 77 3.88 -7.84 0.06
C PHE A 77 4.73 -6.71 -0.49
N THR A 78 5.93 -7.04 -0.94
CA THR A 78 6.90 -6.07 -1.45
C THR A 78 7.03 -6.20 -2.96
N GLY A 79 7.06 -5.06 -3.64
CA GLY A 79 7.23 -4.99 -5.08
C GLY A 79 5.93 -5.07 -5.85
N GLY A 80 5.95 -4.54 -7.09
CA GLY A 80 4.76 -4.44 -7.92
C GLY A 80 4.12 -5.78 -8.23
N MET A 81 4.92 -6.77 -8.62
CA MET A 81 4.41 -8.10 -8.97
C MET A 81 3.83 -8.83 -7.77
N GLY A 82 4.50 -8.72 -6.61
CA GLY A 82 3.99 -9.34 -5.39
C GLY A 82 2.61 -8.83 -5.01
N ILE A 83 2.37 -7.54 -5.22
CA ILE A 83 1.08 -6.92 -4.93
C ILE A 83 0.05 -7.28 -5.99
N THR A 84 0.35 -7.07 -7.27
CA THR A 84 -0.64 -7.29 -8.34
C THR A 84 -1.06 -8.74 -8.48
N GLN A 85 -0.15 -9.68 -8.26
CA GLN A 85 -0.46 -11.10 -8.35
C GLN A 85 -1.29 -11.60 -7.18
N ASN A 86 -1.31 -10.90 -6.06
CA ASN A 86 -1.96 -11.38 -4.85
C ASN A 86 -3.17 -10.54 -4.41
N ILE A 87 -3.35 -9.32 -4.94
CA ILE A 87 -4.34 -8.38 -4.41
C ILE A 87 -5.77 -8.97 -4.39
N ARG A 88 -6.19 -9.64 -5.45
CA ARG A 88 -7.54 -10.20 -5.51
C ARG A 88 -7.71 -11.36 -4.52
N LYS A 89 -6.70 -12.19 -4.35
CA LYS A 89 -6.69 -13.26 -3.37
C LYS A 89 -6.75 -12.72 -1.94
N LEU A 90 -6.06 -11.61 -1.70
CA LEU A 90 -6.06 -10.94 -0.40
C LEU A 90 -7.43 -10.37 -0.07
N TRP A 91 -8.09 -9.78 -1.05
CA TRP A 91 -9.46 -9.32 -0.86
C TRP A 91 -10.42 -10.49 -0.58
N ASP A 92 -10.25 -11.59 -1.30
CA ASP A 92 -11.07 -12.80 -1.06
C ASP A 92 -10.86 -13.35 0.34
N LYS A 93 -9.65 -13.23 0.87
CA LYS A 93 -9.28 -13.76 2.19
C LYS A 93 -9.67 -12.83 3.33
N TYR A 94 -9.49 -11.52 3.16
CA TYR A 94 -9.59 -10.57 4.26
C TYR A 94 -10.70 -9.52 4.15
N ALA A 95 -11.25 -9.33 2.99
CA ALA A 95 -12.29 -8.31 2.78
C ALA A 95 -13.71 -8.85 2.93
#